data_503661fdb2b1ef258cf25fed1f4cddd0
#
_entry.id   503661fdb2b1ef258cf25fed1f4cddd0
#
_cell.length_a   1.000
_cell.length_b   1.000
_cell.length_c   1.000
_cell.angle_alpha   90.00
_cell.angle_beta   90.00
_cell.angle_gamma   90.00
#
_symmetry.space_group_name_H-M   'P 1'
#
loop_
_entity.id
_entity.type
_entity.pdbx_description
1 polymer ?
#
loop_
_entity_poly.entity_id
_entity_poly.type
_entity_poly.pdbx_seq_one_letter_code
_entity_poly.pdbx_strand_id
1 'polypeptide(L)'
;MSEVYPIYVVDDEKSICDSLRGIFSDEGYEIVTCLDGKTLFKKAAKIPPALVLLDIWLPDIDGLEVLTKLRQKYPETAVIMMSGHAGITSAVTAIKKGASDFLEKPLNMDVLLEKVTKALKTQDEKGFQIHLPETGKKLLRNKKNRVEIVSLIESDMPQRTLKGNIVLNGTGLMSGRNTGIILSPLEENHGIIFETLDGKQIPAHITSLDNYSSDPQKQSFTANSTVLRINGNRIRTVEHLMATFYMYGISNVHVKVDEEIPNVDGSAEDFCRLIKETGIVKQKAPIKKIVVNEKILVGTEDDNEKYICAEPYKGFEISMRINYPAPIFEQSFTFNPKRNSFTTQIAPARTFNTFENIGMAQKLGKVGGGYLDSHIIIHDGEVINTKLKFPDEYVRHKILDILGDLYLLGYPIQGKIRANMTSHGFNHAFAQKLYNCYQKS
;
A
#
# COMPACT_ATOMS: atom_id res chain seq x y z
N MET A 1 -45.51 -4.29 19.34
CA MET A 1 -44.14 -4.82 19.16
C MET A 1 -43.56 -4.03 18.00
N SER A 2 -42.48 -3.32 18.21
CA SER A 2 -41.78 -2.60 17.13
C SER A 2 -41.23 -3.62 16.14
N GLU A 3 -41.65 -3.55 14.87
CA GLU A 3 -41.10 -4.43 13.84
C GLU A 3 -39.63 -4.06 13.58
N VAL A 4 -38.74 -4.99 13.89
CA VAL A 4 -37.30 -4.86 13.57
C VAL A 4 -37.10 -5.30 12.13
N TYR A 5 -36.55 -4.43 11.31
CA TYR A 5 -36.29 -4.71 9.89
C TYR A 5 -34.93 -5.43 9.71
N PRO A 6 -34.89 -6.65 9.15
CA PRO A 6 -33.67 -7.44 9.04
C PRO A 6 -32.77 -7.01 7.86
N ILE A 7 -31.53 -7.48 7.91
CA ILE A 7 -30.59 -7.46 6.77
C ILE A 7 -30.85 -8.70 5.91
N TYR A 8 -31.00 -8.52 4.62
CA TYR A 8 -31.10 -9.62 3.65
C TYR A 8 -29.74 -9.85 2.98
N VAL A 9 -29.31 -11.10 2.94
CA VAL A 9 -28.14 -11.55 2.17
C VAL A 9 -28.65 -12.37 0.99
N VAL A 10 -28.38 -11.94 -0.21
CA VAL A 10 -28.86 -12.55 -1.45
C VAL A 10 -27.64 -12.94 -2.30
N ASP A 11 -27.37 -14.25 -2.37
CA ASP A 11 -26.19 -14.82 -2.99
C ASP A 11 -26.50 -16.28 -3.32
N ASP A 12 -26.14 -16.76 -4.50
CA ASP A 12 -26.40 -18.15 -4.91
C ASP A 12 -25.43 -19.13 -4.24
N GLU A 13 -24.28 -18.63 -3.73
CA GLU A 13 -23.35 -19.43 -2.96
C GLU A 13 -23.82 -19.54 -1.49
N LYS A 14 -24.37 -20.73 -1.15
CA LYS A 14 -24.85 -21.02 0.21
C LYS A 14 -23.75 -20.79 1.27
N SER A 15 -22.49 -21.09 0.95
CA SER A 15 -21.34 -20.88 1.85
C SER A 15 -21.14 -19.41 2.23
N ILE A 16 -21.34 -18.48 1.30
CA ILE A 16 -21.28 -17.03 1.53
C ILE A 16 -22.45 -16.61 2.41
N CYS A 17 -23.66 -17.05 2.07
CA CYS A 17 -24.86 -16.81 2.87
C CYS A 17 -24.71 -17.27 4.33
N ASP A 18 -24.19 -18.48 4.55
CA ASP A 18 -24.03 -19.05 5.88
C ASP A 18 -22.91 -18.32 6.67
N SER A 19 -21.81 -17.98 6.02
CA SER A 19 -20.72 -17.21 6.63
C SER A 19 -21.17 -15.81 7.05
N LEU A 20 -21.85 -15.07 6.16
CA LEU A 20 -22.36 -13.74 6.47
C LEU A 20 -23.45 -13.79 7.53
N ARG A 21 -24.31 -14.82 7.53
CA ARG A 21 -25.30 -15.03 8.61
C ARG A 21 -24.59 -15.18 9.95
N GLY A 22 -23.56 -16.04 10.07
CA GLY A 22 -22.80 -16.23 11.30
C GLY A 22 -22.24 -14.90 11.81
N ILE A 23 -21.48 -14.21 10.98
CA ILE A 23 -20.80 -12.94 11.33
C ILE A 23 -21.80 -11.86 11.79
N PHE A 24 -22.86 -11.63 11.03
CA PHE A 24 -23.84 -10.60 11.39
C PHE A 24 -24.71 -10.99 12.59
N SER A 25 -25.00 -12.30 12.76
CA SER A 25 -25.73 -12.78 13.96
C SER A 25 -24.88 -12.64 15.22
N ASP A 26 -23.57 -12.92 15.15
CA ASP A 26 -22.62 -12.71 16.26
C ASP A 26 -22.52 -11.21 16.62
N GLU A 27 -22.66 -10.32 15.62
CA GLU A 27 -22.75 -8.87 15.81
C GLU A 27 -24.15 -8.40 16.27
N GLY A 28 -25.13 -9.32 16.41
CA GLY A 28 -26.47 -9.04 16.93
C GLY A 28 -27.48 -8.51 15.92
N TYR A 29 -27.24 -8.66 14.60
CA TYR A 29 -28.19 -8.30 13.56
C TYR A 29 -29.14 -9.45 13.24
N GLU A 30 -30.40 -9.13 12.90
CA GLU A 30 -31.32 -10.10 12.30
C GLU A 30 -31.02 -10.29 10.82
N ILE A 31 -30.78 -11.55 10.41
CA ILE A 31 -30.34 -11.88 9.04
C ILE A 31 -31.32 -12.83 8.37
N VAL A 32 -31.69 -12.49 7.14
CA VAL A 32 -32.47 -13.33 6.24
C VAL A 32 -31.63 -13.65 5.00
N THR A 33 -31.33 -14.92 4.76
CA THR A 33 -30.59 -15.35 3.57
C THR A 33 -31.53 -15.82 2.46
N CYS A 34 -31.16 -15.52 1.20
CA CYS A 34 -31.87 -15.91 0.00
C CYS A 34 -30.82 -16.40 -1.04
N LEU A 35 -31.11 -17.46 -1.77
CA LEU A 35 -30.21 -17.98 -2.81
C LEU A 35 -30.60 -17.50 -4.23
N ASP A 36 -31.66 -16.73 -4.36
CA ASP A 36 -32.18 -16.21 -5.62
C ASP A 36 -33.07 -14.98 -5.40
N GLY A 37 -33.32 -14.23 -6.48
CA GLY A 37 -34.12 -13.02 -6.46
C GLY A 37 -35.59 -13.25 -6.17
N LYS A 38 -36.18 -14.38 -6.61
CA LYS A 38 -37.59 -14.72 -6.31
C LYS A 38 -37.81 -14.95 -4.83
N THR A 39 -36.91 -15.67 -4.19
CA THR A 39 -36.93 -15.91 -2.72
C THR A 39 -36.79 -14.60 -1.96
N LEU A 40 -35.94 -13.68 -2.39
CA LEU A 40 -35.84 -12.34 -1.81
C LEU A 40 -37.19 -11.63 -1.82
N PHE A 41 -37.84 -11.48 -2.99
CA PHE A 41 -39.11 -10.74 -3.07
C PHE A 41 -40.26 -11.44 -2.34
N LYS A 42 -40.29 -12.78 -2.30
CA LYS A 42 -41.25 -13.55 -1.52
C LYS A 42 -41.14 -13.31 0.00
N LYS A 43 -39.92 -13.23 0.51
CA LYS A 43 -39.65 -12.96 1.93
C LYS A 43 -39.84 -11.48 2.26
N ALA A 44 -39.34 -10.59 1.43
CA ALA A 44 -39.47 -9.13 1.59
C ALA A 44 -40.94 -8.64 1.58
N ALA A 45 -41.82 -9.38 0.92
CA ALA A 45 -43.26 -9.07 0.95
C ALA A 45 -43.90 -9.33 2.34
N LYS A 46 -43.26 -10.14 3.20
CA LYS A 46 -43.74 -10.42 4.55
C LYS A 46 -43.04 -9.51 5.58
N ILE A 47 -41.75 -9.37 5.44
CA ILE A 47 -40.89 -8.52 6.32
C ILE A 47 -39.98 -7.72 5.42
N PRO A 48 -40.23 -6.39 5.25
CA PRO A 48 -39.39 -5.55 4.42
C PRO A 48 -37.94 -5.49 4.94
N PRO A 49 -36.93 -5.46 4.04
CA PRO A 49 -35.54 -5.36 4.48
C PRO A 49 -35.14 -3.93 4.86
N ALA A 50 -34.37 -3.75 5.92
CA ALA A 50 -33.67 -2.50 6.20
C ALA A 50 -32.49 -2.31 5.22
N LEU A 51 -31.80 -3.41 4.93
CA LEU A 51 -30.64 -3.44 4.04
C LEU A 51 -30.62 -4.76 3.26
N VAL A 52 -30.18 -4.70 2.01
CA VAL A 52 -29.95 -5.90 1.18
C VAL A 52 -28.48 -5.90 0.74
N LEU A 53 -27.75 -6.97 1.10
CA LEU A 53 -26.50 -7.35 0.48
C LEU A 53 -26.84 -8.21 -0.74
N LEU A 54 -26.54 -7.77 -1.94
CA LEU A 54 -27.07 -8.33 -3.18
C LEU A 54 -25.94 -8.69 -4.14
N ASP A 55 -25.81 -9.98 -4.46
CA ASP A 55 -24.92 -10.39 -5.54
C ASP A 55 -25.43 -9.93 -6.92
N ILE A 56 -24.51 -9.61 -7.81
CA ILE A 56 -24.81 -9.31 -9.21
C ILE A 56 -25.26 -10.57 -9.96
N TRP A 57 -24.59 -11.68 -9.74
CA TRP A 57 -24.85 -12.93 -10.43
C TRP A 57 -25.77 -13.84 -9.62
N LEU A 58 -27.03 -13.89 -9.99
CA LEU A 58 -28.03 -14.79 -9.37
C LEU A 58 -28.55 -15.77 -10.44
N PRO A 59 -28.99 -16.97 -10.06
CA PRO A 59 -29.35 -18.01 -11.02
C PRO A 59 -30.66 -17.73 -11.77
N ASP A 60 -31.51 -16.88 -11.24
CA ASP A 60 -32.87 -16.63 -11.76
C ASP A 60 -33.05 -15.26 -12.41
N ILE A 61 -32.28 -14.25 -11.99
CA ILE A 61 -32.40 -12.87 -12.45
C ILE A 61 -31.10 -12.10 -12.17
N ASP A 62 -30.69 -11.23 -13.08
CA ASP A 62 -29.53 -10.34 -12.89
C ASP A 62 -29.71 -9.44 -11.67
N GLY A 63 -28.70 -9.37 -10.78
CA GLY A 63 -28.74 -8.56 -9.57
C GLY A 63 -28.98 -7.07 -9.81
N LEU A 64 -28.55 -6.51 -10.96
CA LEU A 64 -28.85 -5.13 -11.34
C LEU A 64 -30.34 -4.93 -11.72
N GLU A 65 -30.99 -5.98 -12.18
CA GLU A 65 -32.44 -5.96 -12.40
C GLU A 65 -33.19 -6.11 -11.08
N VAL A 66 -32.68 -6.96 -10.16
CA VAL A 66 -33.20 -7.05 -8.78
C VAL A 66 -33.09 -5.68 -8.08
N LEU A 67 -31.95 -5.01 -8.19
CA LEU A 67 -31.77 -3.65 -7.65
C LEU A 67 -32.84 -2.68 -8.19
N THR A 68 -33.06 -2.70 -9.50
CA THR A 68 -34.09 -1.83 -10.12
C THR A 68 -35.49 -2.11 -9.56
N LYS A 69 -35.86 -3.37 -9.41
CA LYS A 69 -37.14 -3.77 -8.81
C LYS A 69 -37.24 -3.42 -7.32
N LEU A 70 -36.12 -3.55 -6.57
CA LEU A 70 -36.06 -3.11 -5.17
C LEU A 70 -36.28 -1.60 -5.04
N ARG A 71 -35.67 -0.79 -5.90
CA ARG A 71 -35.87 0.66 -5.90
C ARG A 71 -37.31 1.07 -6.17
N GLN A 72 -38.00 0.32 -7.03
CA GLN A 72 -39.44 0.58 -7.31
C GLN A 72 -40.36 0.18 -6.16
N LYS A 73 -40.10 -0.98 -5.54
CA LYS A 73 -40.98 -1.58 -4.55
C LYS A 73 -40.64 -1.21 -3.11
N TYR A 74 -39.36 -1.00 -2.82
CA TYR A 74 -38.81 -0.68 -1.50
C TYR A 74 -37.79 0.48 -1.65
N PRO A 75 -38.22 1.68 -1.99
CA PRO A 75 -37.32 2.79 -2.33
C PRO A 75 -36.37 3.17 -1.19
N GLU A 76 -36.81 2.98 0.04
CA GLU A 76 -36.06 3.36 1.24
C GLU A 76 -35.06 2.29 1.68
N THR A 77 -35.16 1.02 1.26
CA THR A 77 -34.23 -0.03 1.62
C THR A 77 -32.81 0.30 1.15
N ALA A 78 -31.80 0.22 2.00
CA ALA A 78 -30.42 0.32 1.56
C ALA A 78 -30.03 -0.93 0.76
N VAL A 79 -29.32 -0.78 -0.37
CA VAL A 79 -28.81 -1.92 -1.16
C VAL A 79 -27.32 -1.75 -1.37
N ILE A 80 -26.55 -2.72 -0.89
CA ILE A 80 -25.12 -2.82 -1.16
C ILE A 80 -24.93 -3.99 -2.12
N MET A 81 -24.38 -3.69 -3.30
CA MET A 81 -24.09 -4.72 -4.31
C MET A 81 -22.80 -5.46 -3.97
N MET A 82 -22.76 -6.76 -4.24
CA MET A 82 -21.57 -7.62 -4.13
C MET A 82 -21.23 -8.24 -5.48
N SER A 83 -19.96 -8.42 -5.83
CA SER A 83 -19.57 -9.09 -7.09
C SER A 83 -18.16 -9.66 -7.05
N GLY A 84 -17.98 -10.85 -7.61
CA GLY A 84 -16.68 -11.50 -7.80
C GLY A 84 -15.92 -11.07 -9.08
N HIS A 85 -16.58 -10.37 -10.01
CA HIS A 85 -16.02 -9.94 -11.29
C HIS A 85 -16.37 -8.49 -11.62
N ALA A 86 -16.17 -7.60 -10.66
CA ALA A 86 -16.54 -6.21 -10.83
C ALA A 86 -15.44 -5.40 -11.53
N GLY A 87 -15.63 -5.14 -12.80
CA GLY A 87 -14.98 -3.98 -13.44
C GLY A 87 -15.59 -2.67 -12.91
N ILE A 88 -14.82 -1.58 -12.94
CA ILE A 88 -15.26 -0.21 -12.56
C ILE A 88 -16.64 0.14 -13.18
N THR A 89 -16.92 -0.36 -14.38
CA THR A 89 -18.17 -0.17 -15.11
C THR A 89 -19.40 -0.74 -14.38
N SER A 90 -19.27 -1.92 -13.74
CA SER A 90 -20.38 -2.56 -13.01
C SER A 90 -20.70 -1.80 -11.71
N ALA A 91 -19.68 -1.38 -10.97
CA ALA A 91 -19.85 -0.58 -9.77
C ALA A 91 -20.53 0.78 -10.08
N VAL A 92 -20.03 1.49 -11.11
CA VAL A 92 -20.63 2.77 -11.57
C VAL A 92 -22.08 2.57 -12.01
N THR A 93 -22.38 1.47 -12.72
CA THR A 93 -23.76 1.17 -13.16
C THR A 93 -24.68 0.88 -11.98
N ALA A 94 -24.21 0.13 -10.98
CA ALA A 94 -24.96 -0.15 -9.76
C ALA A 94 -25.31 1.14 -8.98
N ILE A 95 -24.33 2.01 -8.77
CA ILE A 95 -24.53 3.31 -8.10
C ILE A 95 -25.52 4.20 -8.88
N LYS A 96 -25.38 4.28 -10.22
CA LYS A 96 -26.31 5.03 -11.07
C LYS A 96 -27.76 4.48 -11.01
N LYS A 97 -27.91 3.17 -10.79
CA LYS A 97 -29.21 2.50 -10.61
C LYS A 97 -29.75 2.62 -9.17
N GLY A 98 -29.04 3.31 -8.27
CA GLY A 98 -29.48 3.60 -6.92
C GLY A 98 -28.96 2.64 -5.86
N ALA A 99 -27.92 1.87 -6.10
CA ALA A 99 -27.22 1.16 -5.02
C ALA A 99 -26.64 2.16 -4.02
N SER A 100 -26.73 1.84 -2.74
CA SER A 100 -26.18 2.68 -1.66
C SER A 100 -24.65 2.56 -1.61
N ASP A 101 -24.12 1.38 -1.97
CA ASP A 101 -22.69 1.12 -2.04
C ASP A 101 -22.42 -0.16 -2.86
N PHE A 102 -21.12 -0.46 -3.04
CA PHE A 102 -20.66 -1.63 -3.78
C PHE A 102 -19.50 -2.31 -3.04
N LEU A 103 -19.45 -3.65 -3.09
CA LEU A 103 -18.41 -4.50 -2.50
C LEU A 103 -17.91 -5.51 -3.52
N GLU A 104 -16.61 -5.69 -3.60
CA GLU A 104 -15.99 -6.71 -4.43
C GLU A 104 -15.69 -7.96 -3.58
N LYS A 105 -16.01 -9.14 -4.10
CA LYS A 105 -15.64 -10.42 -3.50
C LYS A 105 -14.19 -10.78 -3.89
N PRO A 106 -13.37 -11.36 -2.97
CA PRO A 106 -13.72 -11.83 -1.64
C PRO A 106 -13.95 -10.68 -0.63
N LEU A 107 -14.98 -10.82 0.20
CA LEU A 107 -15.43 -9.76 1.10
C LEU A 107 -14.43 -9.52 2.25
N ASN A 108 -13.96 -8.29 2.40
CA ASN A 108 -13.24 -7.87 3.59
C ASN A 108 -14.25 -7.55 4.70
N MET A 109 -14.17 -8.27 5.83
CA MET A 109 -15.18 -8.18 6.89
C MET A 109 -15.25 -6.80 7.54
N ASP A 110 -14.13 -6.15 7.77
CA ASP A 110 -14.11 -4.80 8.38
C ASP A 110 -14.78 -3.77 7.47
N VAL A 111 -14.49 -3.84 6.15
CA VAL A 111 -15.10 -2.96 5.13
C VAL A 111 -16.59 -3.24 4.99
N LEU A 112 -16.99 -4.52 5.01
CA LEU A 112 -18.39 -4.93 4.95
C LEU A 112 -19.18 -4.40 6.15
N LEU A 113 -18.69 -4.64 7.37
CA LEU A 113 -19.33 -4.17 8.61
C LEU A 113 -19.41 -2.63 8.66
N GLU A 114 -18.38 -1.92 8.21
CA GLU A 114 -18.38 -0.47 8.15
C GLU A 114 -19.48 0.04 7.19
N LYS A 115 -19.55 -0.51 5.97
CA LYS A 115 -20.53 -0.09 4.95
C LYS A 115 -21.96 -0.43 5.38
N VAL A 116 -22.17 -1.60 5.96
CA VAL A 116 -23.46 -2.04 6.51
C VAL A 116 -23.90 -1.11 7.64
N THR A 117 -23.02 -0.86 8.61
CA THR A 117 -23.32 0.03 9.75
C THR A 117 -23.65 1.45 9.29
N LYS A 118 -22.91 1.98 8.32
CA LYS A 118 -23.15 3.30 7.74
C LYS A 118 -24.51 3.37 7.02
N ALA A 119 -24.82 2.36 6.22
CA ALA A 119 -26.09 2.30 5.50
C ALA A 119 -27.28 2.18 6.46
N LEU A 120 -27.18 1.34 7.49
CA LEU A 120 -28.24 1.17 8.51
C LEU A 120 -28.46 2.43 9.34
N LYS A 121 -27.39 3.17 9.68
CA LYS A 121 -27.53 4.47 10.38
C LYS A 121 -28.35 5.47 9.56
N THR A 122 -28.10 5.54 8.27
CA THR A 122 -28.88 6.40 7.37
C THR A 122 -30.36 5.99 7.34
N GLN A 123 -30.66 4.70 7.49
CA GLN A 123 -32.04 4.18 7.58
C GLN A 123 -32.68 4.52 8.94
N ASP A 124 -31.97 4.43 10.04
CA ASP A 124 -32.42 4.82 11.38
C ASP A 124 -32.77 6.31 11.44
N GLU A 125 -31.95 7.18 10.86
CA GLU A 125 -32.19 8.62 10.71
C GLU A 125 -33.45 8.94 9.86
N LYS A 126 -33.87 8.02 8.98
CA LYS A 126 -35.11 8.10 8.18
C LYS A 126 -36.33 7.52 8.87
N GLY A 127 -36.20 7.03 10.12
CA GLY A 127 -37.30 6.55 10.93
C GLY A 127 -37.57 5.04 10.82
N PHE A 128 -36.68 4.26 10.21
CA PHE A 128 -36.72 2.81 10.28
C PHE A 128 -36.28 2.35 11.68
N GLN A 129 -37.09 1.56 12.35
CA GLN A 129 -36.70 0.97 13.62
C GLN A 129 -35.74 -0.21 13.35
N ILE A 130 -34.45 0.07 13.45
CA ILE A 130 -33.39 -0.92 13.27
C ILE A 130 -32.77 -1.20 14.62
N HIS A 131 -32.64 -2.46 14.98
CA HIS A 131 -31.83 -2.84 16.14
C HIS A 131 -30.36 -2.72 15.77
N LEU A 132 -29.74 -1.57 16.12
CA LEU A 132 -28.28 -1.41 16.05
C LEU A 132 -27.69 -2.04 17.31
N PRO A 133 -26.91 -3.13 17.19
CA PRO A 133 -26.27 -3.76 18.34
C PRO A 133 -25.32 -2.79 19.05
N GLU A 134 -25.00 -3.05 20.31
CA GLU A 134 -24.06 -2.23 21.09
C GLU A 134 -22.67 -2.14 20.44
N THR A 135 -22.23 -3.17 19.73
CA THR A 135 -21.04 -3.17 18.87
C THR A 135 -21.17 -2.17 17.72
N GLY A 136 -22.29 -2.13 17.01
CA GLY A 136 -22.55 -1.13 15.97
C GLY A 136 -22.67 0.29 16.54
N LYS A 137 -23.32 0.45 17.71
CA LYS A 137 -23.36 1.73 18.44
C LYS A 137 -21.98 2.15 18.96
N LYS A 138 -21.14 1.21 19.38
CA LYS A 138 -19.74 1.45 19.78
C LYS A 138 -18.89 1.87 18.59
N LEU A 139 -19.05 1.26 17.42
CA LEU A 139 -18.39 1.67 16.17
C LEU A 139 -18.77 3.09 15.77
N LEU A 140 -20.03 3.50 15.98
CA LEU A 140 -20.52 4.85 15.68
C LEU A 140 -20.11 5.88 16.76
N ARG A 141 -20.11 5.51 18.04
CA ARG A 141 -19.63 6.36 19.15
C ARG A 141 -18.13 6.56 19.09
N ASN A 142 -17.37 5.55 18.68
CA ASN A 142 -15.93 5.61 18.53
C ASN A 142 -15.48 6.50 17.36
N LYS A 143 -16.36 6.89 16.41
CA LYS A 143 -16.01 7.92 15.40
C LYS A 143 -15.73 9.31 16.02
N LYS A 144 -16.30 9.63 17.19
CA LYS A 144 -15.95 10.86 17.94
C LYS A 144 -14.69 10.73 18.81
N ASN A 145 -14.26 9.49 19.10
CA ASN A 145 -13.08 9.17 19.91
C ASN A 145 -12.14 8.14 19.26
N ARG A 146 -12.26 7.88 17.95
CA ARG A 146 -11.36 6.96 17.26
C ARG A 146 -10.00 7.63 17.23
N VAL A 147 -9.05 7.07 17.96
CA VAL A 147 -7.64 7.32 17.68
C VAL A 147 -7.44 6.86 16.23
N GLU A 148 -7.11 7.79 15.33
CA GLU A 148 -6.78 7.43 13.95
C GLU A 148 -5.61 6.46 13.98
N ILE A 149 -5.74 5.30 13.34
CA ILE A 149 -4.66 4.30 13.29
C ILE A 149 -3.37 4.94 12.80
N VAL A 150 -3.50 5.85 11.82
CA VAL A 150 -2.41 6.63 11.26
C VAL A 150 -2.92 8.05 11.01
N SER A 151 -2.24 9.05 11.51
CA SER A 151 -2.57 10.47 11.30
C SER A 151 -1.51 11.16 10.44
N LEU A 152 -1.95 12.07 9.58
CA LEU A 152 -1.06 12.99 8.86
C LEU A 152 -1.15 14.37 9.54
N ILE A 153 -0.09 14.77 10.24
CA ILE A 153 -0.08 16.01 11.04
C ILE A 153 1.02 16.96 10.59
N GLU A 154 0.83 18.24 10.87
CA GLU A 154 1.90 19.25 10.72
C GLU A 154 3.11 18.91 11.61
N SER A 155 4.29 19.26 11.16
CA SER A 155 5.51 19.11 11.94
C SER A 155 6.30 20.42 11.96
N ASP A 156 7.18 20.60 12.96
CA ASP A 156 8.08 21.76 13.03
C ASP A 156 9.28 21.66 12.08
N MET A 157 9.37 20.57 11.31
CA MET A 157 10.47 20.37 10.38
C MET A 157 10.24 21.14 9.08
N PRO A 158 11.21 21.96 8.63
CA PRO A 158 11.10 22.64 7.34
C PRO A 158 11.23 21.65 6.19
N GLN A 159 10.55 21.93 5.09
CA GLN A 159 10.83 21.31 3.81
C GLN A 159 12.28 21.61 3.39
N ARG A 160 12.84 20.78 2.51
CA ARG A 160 14.23 20.91 2.05
C ARG A 160 14.33 20.59 0.57
N THR A 161 15.30 21.28 -0.06
CA THR A 161 15.72 21.02 -1.44
C THR A 161 17.25 21.03 -1.54
N LEU A 162 17.78 20.69 -2.71
CA LEU A 162 19.21 20.79 -3.01
C LEU A 162 19.66 22.26 -3.09
N LYS A 163 20.93 22.53 -2.80
CA LYS A 163 21.52 23.87 -2.98
C LYS A 163 21.86 24.16 -4.43
N GLY A 164 22.11 23.12 -5.24
CA GLY A 164 22.46 23.20 -6.65
C GLY A 164 22.14 21.92 -7.39
N ASN A 165 22.49 21.86 -8.65
CA ASN A 165 22.28 20.69 -9.49
C ASN A 165 23.31 19.60 -9.21
N ILE A 166 22.88 18.34 -9.32
CA ILE A 166 23.73 17.15 -9.29
C ILE A 166 23.55 16.42 -10.61
N VAL A 167 24.66 15.94 -11.19
CA VAL A 167 24.65 15.07 -12.35
C VAL A 167 25.35 13.76 -11.97
N LEU A 168 24.71 12.65 -12.25
CA LEU A 168 25.26 11.31 -12.05
C LEU A 168 24.94 10.44 -13.27
N ASN A 169 25.90 9.70 -13.73
CA ASN A 169 25.73 8.67 -14.77
C ASN A 169 26.23 7.31 -14.29
N GLY A 170 25.75 6.28 -14.93
CA GLY A 170 26.11 4.90 -14.62
C GLY A 170 25.30 3.93 -15.48
N THR A 171 25.29 2.66 -15.08
CA THR A 171 24.55 1.61 -15.77
C THR A 171 23.22 1.34 -15.06
N GLY A 172 22.16 1.25 -15.81
CA GLY A 172 20.85 0.82 -15.29
C GLY A 172 20.86 -0.68 -14.97
N LEU A 173 20.32 -1.04 -13.81
CA LEU A 173 20.28 -2.42 -13.32
C LEU A 173 19.49 -3.32 -14.26
N MET A 174 18.26 -2.91 -14.58
CA MET A 174 17.32 -3.70 -15.37
C MET A 174 17.60 -3.60 -16.87
N SER A 175 17.96 -2.43 -17.35
CA SER A 175 18.23 -2.18 -18.78
C SER A 175 19.63 -2.62 -19.21
N GLY A 176 20.61 -2.59 -18.31
CA GLY A 176 22.04 -2.79 -18.64
C GLY A 176 22.61 -1.68 -19.53
N ARG A 177 21.87 -0.59 -19.75
CA ARG A 177 22.28 0.56 -20.59
C ARG A 177 22.90 1.66 -19.75
N ASN A 178 23.76 2.44 -20.35
CA ASN A 178 24.22 3.68 -19.74
C ASN A 178 23.03 4.62 -19.59
N THR A 179 22.84 5.14 -18.40
CA THR A 179 21.79 6.08 -18.05
C THR A 179 22.37 7.18 -17.16
N GLY A 180 21.66 8.29 -17.06
CA GLY A 180 22.08 9.42 -16.24
C GLY A 180 20.89 10.12 -15.62
N ILE A 181 21.16 10.79 -14.50
CA ILE A 181 20.18 11.64 -13.83
C ILE A 181 20.72 13.05 -13.63
N ILE A 182 19.80 14.01 -13.68
CA ILE A 182 20.05 15.38 -13.25
C ILE A 182 19.08 15.65 -12.11
N LEU A 183 19.62 15.96 -10.93
CA LEU A 183 18.82 16.40 -9.78
C LEU A 183 18.89 17.92 -9.73
N SER A 184 17.76 18.59 -9.67
CA SER A 184 17.67 20.06 -9.61
C SER A 184 16.80 20.48 -8.42
N PRO A 185 17.12 21.59 -7.74
CA PRO A 185 16.26 22.11 -6.68
C PRO A 185 14.87 22.44 -7.20
N LEU A 186 13.85 22.22 -6.36
CA LEU A 186 12.48 22.69 -6.58
C LEU A 186 12.04 23.60 -5.45
N GLU A 187 11.08 24.46 -5.74
CA GLU A 187 10.41 25.29 -4.74
C GLU A 187 9.62 24.44 -3.75
N GLU A 188 9.23 25.05 -2.64
CA GLU A 188 8.43 24.38 -1.61
C GLU A 188 7.06 23.91 -2.13
N ASN A 189 6.55 22.83 -1.57
CA ASN A 189 5.26 22.20 -1.91
C ASN A 189 5.16 21.55 -3.29
N HIS A 190 6.28 21.35 -4.00
CA HIS A 190 6.30 20.65 -5.28
C HIS A 190 6.47 19.14 -5.15
N GLY A 191 7.07 18.69 -4.04
CA GLY A 191 7.37 17.27 -3.86
C GLY A 191 8.57 16.81 -4.70
N ILE A 192 8.72 15.52 -4.82
CA ILE A 192 9.76 14.89 -5.66
C ILE A 192 9.13 14.53 -7.00
N ILE A 193 9.63 15.12 -8.08
CA ILE A 193 9.10 14.94 -9.43
C ILE A 193 10.18 14.32 -10.31
N PHE A 194 9.89 13.14 -10.83
CA PHE A 194 10.68 12.54 -11.91
C PHE A 194 10.19 13.06 -13.26
N GLU A 195 11.11 13.32 -14.19
CA GLU A 195 10.82 13.73 -15.55
C GLU A 195 11.64 12.90 -16.55
N THR A 196 10.96 12.26 -17.48
CA THR A 196 11.57 11.54 -18.59
C THR A 196 12.18 12.50 -19.62
N LEU A 197 13.04 12.01 -20.51
CA LEU A 197 13.70 12.86 -21.51
C LEU A 197 12.71 13.51 -22.49
N ASP A 198 11.52 12.90 -22.69
CA ASP A 198 10.43 13.49 -23.50
C ASP A 198 9.54 14.48 -22.71
N GLY A 199 9.95 14.84 -21.48
CA GLY A 199 9.28 15.86 -20.67
C GLY A 199 8.05 15.37 -19.90
N LYS A 200 7.83 14.06 -19.78
CA LYS A 200 6.72 13.52 -19.00
C LYS A 200 7.07 13.47 -17.52
N GLN A 201 6.24 14.09 -16.71
CA GLN A 201 6.43 14.14 -15.26
C GLN A 201 5.70 13.02 -14.55
N ILE A 202 6.37 12.39 -13.59
CA ILE A 202 5.88 11.32 -12.74
C ILE A 202 6.18 11.69 -11.29
N PRO A 203 5.18 12.03 -10.46
CA PRO A 203 5.40 12.26 -9.03
C PRO A 203 5.98 11.03 -8.35
N ALA A 204 6.96 11.19 -7.48
CA ALA A 204 7.45 10.14 -6.60
C ALA A 204 6.42 9.90 -5.49
N HIS A 205 5.32 9.28 -5.83
CA HIS A 205 4.21 9.06 -4.92
C HIS A 205 3.70 7.63 -5.02
N ILE A 206 3.13 7.12 -3.93
CA ILE A 206 2.64 5.74 -3.84
C ILE A 206 1.62 5.41 -4.94
N THR A 207 0.80 6.37 -5.36
CA THR A 207 -0.17 6.20 -6.45
C THR A 207 0.44 6.12 -7.84
N SER A 208 1.73 6.43 -7.98
CA SER A 208 2.49 6.31 -9.23
C SER A 208 3.21 4.96 -9.36
N LEU A 209 3.12 4.06 -8.37
CA LEU A 209 3.72 2.74 -8.46
C LEU A 209 3.14 1.94 -9.62
N ASP A 210 3.99 1.25 -10.38
CA ASP A 210 3.58 0.37 -11.49
C ASP A 210 2.65 -0.76 -11.02
N ASN A 211 2.84 -1.23 -9.79
CA ASN A 211 2.00 -2.22 -9.12
C ASN A 211 0.96 -1.61 -8.15
N TYR A 212 0.71 -0.29 -8.23
CA TYR A 212 -0.32 0.34 -7.41
C TYR A 212 -1.70 -0.21 -7.76
N SER A 213 -2.45 -0.59 -6.75
CA SER A 213 -3.87 -0.88 -6.87
C SER A 213 -4.62 -0.18 -5.76
N SER A 214 -5.69 0.53 -6.12
CA SER A 214 -6.66 1.06 -5.15
C SER A 214 -7.43 -0.07 -4.45
N ASP A 215 -7.40 -1.27 -5.02
CA ASP A 215 -7.95 -2.50 -4.46
C ASP A 215 -6.86 -3.26 -3.71
N PRO A 216 -6.94 -3.39 -2.37
CA PRO A 216 -5.95 -4.10 -1.57
C PRO A 216 -5.75 -5.56 -1.97
N GLN A 217 -6.75 -6.20 -2.60
CA GLN A 217 -6.68 -7.60 -3.01
C GLN A 217 -5.90 -7.81 -4.32
N LYS A 218 -5.76 -6.76 -5.13
CA LYS A 218 -4.98 -6.79 -6.38
C LYS A 218 -3.52 -6.34 -6.19
N GLN A 219 -3.09 -6.13 -4.96
CA GLN A 219 -1.71 -5.77 -4.66
C GLN A 219 -0.76 -6.91 -5.03
N SER A 220 0.23 -6.60 -5.87
CA SER A 220 1.27 -7.57 -6.22
C SER A 220 2.39 -7.54 -5.17
N PHE A 221 2.67 -8.69 -4.58
CA PHE A 221 3.81 -8.89 -3.65
C PHE A 221 5.09 -9.32 -4.36
N THR A 222 5.14 -9.30 -5.71
CA THR A 222 6.23 -9.87 -6.51
C THR A 222 7.15 -8.83 -7.16
N ALA A 223 7.13 -7.57 -6.71
CA ALA A 223 8.03 -6.56 -7.24
C ALA A 223 9.49 -6.84 -6.83
N ASN A 224 10.41 -6.79 -7.81
CA ASN A 224 11.85 -6.97 -7.62
C ASN A 224 12.62 -5.66 -7.53
N SER A 225 11.98 -4.53 -7.88
CA SER A 225 12.48 -3.16 -7.74
C SER A 225 11.29 -2.20 -7.70
N THR A 226 11.52 -0.96 -7.34
CA THR A 226 10.48 0.06 -7.28
C THR A 226 10.41 0.80 -8.61
N VAL A 227 9.25 0.68 -9.26
CA VAL A 227 8.96 1.26 -10.57
C VAL A 227 7.79 2.23 -10.45
N LEU A 228 8.00 3.45 -10.90
CA LEU A 228 6.95 4.47 -11.04
C LEU A 228 6.43 4.48 -12.47
N ARG A 229 5.10 4.62 -12.65
CA ARG A 229 4.45 4.65 -13.95
C ARG A 229 3.30 5.65 -14.01
N ILE A 230 3.25 6.43 -15.07
CA ILE A 230 2.08 7.24 -15.46
C ILE A 230 1.94 7.23 -16.98
N ASN A 231 0.73 6.98 -17.48
CA ASN A 231 0.38 7.05 -18.90
C ASN A 231 1.35 6.30 -19.84
N GLY A 232 1.80 5.11 -19.41
CA GLY A 232 2.71 4.28 -20.19
C GLY A 232 4.21 4.58 -19.99
N ASN A 233 4.57 5.76 -19.51
CA ASN A 233 5.95 6.10 -19.15
C ASN A 233 6.30 5.51 -17.80
N ARG A 234 7.54 5.02 -17.63
CA ARG A 234 8.01 4.40 -16.41
C ARG A 234 9.43 4.82 -16.07
N ILE A 235 9.71 4.86 -14.76
CA ILE A 235 11.05 5.06 -14.22
C ILE A 235 11.31 3.96 -13.20
N ARG A 236 12.45 3.30 -13.33
CA ARG A 236 12.81 2.09 -12.58
C ARG A 236 13.89 2.36 -11.57
N THR A 237 13.93 1.50 -10.54
CA THR A 237 15.01 1.42 -9.54
C THR A 237 15.17 2.73 -8.77
N VAL A 238 14.04 3.30 -8.33
CA VAL A 238 14.04 4.61 -7.64
C VAL A 238 14.35 4.48 -6.14
N GLU A 239 14.31 3.28 -5.56
CA GLU A 239 14.32 2.99 -4.12
C GLU A 239 15.55 3.56 -3.41
N HIS A 240 16.76 3.40 -3.92
CA HIS A 240 17.99 3.85 -3.25
C HIS A 240 18.10 5.38 -3.24
N LEU A 241 17.70 6.03 -4.33
CA LEU A 241 17.64 7.49 -4.42
C LEU A 241 16.57 8.04 -3.47
N MET A 242 15.39 7.42 -3.43
CA MET A 242 14.31 7.80 -2.51
C MET A 242 14.70 7.63 -1.04
N ALA A 243 15.40 6.53 -0.69
CA ALA A 243 15.94 6.33 0.66
C ALA A 243 16.91 7.46 1.05
N THR A 244 17.75 7.89 0.10
CA THR A 244 18.67 9.00 0.32
C THR A 244 17.90 10.31 0.54
N PHE A 245 16.92 10.62 -0.28
CA PHE A 245 16.07 11.81 -0.07
C PHE A 245 15.37 11.79 1.28
N TYR A 246 14.84 10.62 1.68
CA TYR A 246 14.19 10.45 2.99
C TYR A 246 15.15 10.81 4.12
N MET A 247 16.33 10.24 4.13
CA MET A 247 17.26 10.37 5.25
C MET A 247 17.93 11.76 5.32
N TYR A 248 18.05 12.45 4.19
CA TYR A 248 18.48 13.85 4.16
C TYR A 248 17.31 14.85 4.36
N GLY A 249 16.07 14.36 4.40
CA GLY A 249 14.86 15.16 4.54
C GLY A 249 14.58 16.05 3.33
N ILE A 250 15.07 15.65 2.12
CA ILE A 250 14.80 16.35 0.87
C ILE A 250 13.37 16.01 0.44
N SER A 251 12.51 17.03 0.42
CA SER A 251 11.10 16.90 0.10
C SER A 251 10.72 17.52 -1.25
N ASN A 252 11.58 18.37 -1.82
CA ASN A 252 11.32 19.03 -3.10
C ASN A 252 12.55 18.91 -3.99
N VAL A 253 12.46 18.13 -5.05
CA VAL A 253 13.55 17.94 -6.02
C VAL A 253 12.99 17.49 -7.36
N HIS A 254 13.52 18.04 -8.43
CA HIS A 254 13.28 17.60 -9.80
C HIS A 254 14.36 16.61 -10.21
N VAL A 255 13.96 15.45 -10.72
CA VAL A 255 14.84 14.37 -11.15
C VAL A 255 14.61 14.11 -12.63
N LYS A 256 15.48 14.61 -13.48
CA LYS A 256 15.45 14.30 -14.92
C LYS A 256 16.22 13.01 -15.16
N VAL A 257 15.59 12.05 -15.84
CA VAL A 257 16.13 10.70 -16.07
C VAL A 257 15.56 10.13 -17.37
N ASP A 258 16.27 9.19 -18.01
CA ASP A 258 15.71 8.45 -19.13
C ASP A 258 14.62 7.46 -18.65
N GLU A 259 14.91 6.20 -18.48
CA GLU A 259 13.93 5.19 -18.00
C GLU A 259 14.32 4.56 -16.66
N GLU A 260 15.56 4.75 -16.23
CA GLU A 260 16.10 4.05 -15.07
C GLU A 260 17.14 4.88 -14.33
N ILE A 261 17.07 4.83 -12.99
CA ILE A 261 18.09 5.43 -12.12
C ILE A 261 19.38 4.65 -12.23
N PRO A 262 20.57 5.31 -12.39
CA PRO A 262 21.87 4.62 -12.36
C PRO A 262 22.04 3.81 -11.07
N ASN A 263 22.38 2.53 -11.20
CA ASN A 263 22.56 1.64 -10.05
C ASN A 263 23.93 1.77 -9.38
N VAL A 264 24.87 2.39 -10.05
CA VAL A 264 26.28 2.58 -9.61
C VAL A 264 26.88 1.27 -9.06
N ASP A 265 27.19 1.20 -7.77
CA ASP A 265 27.70 -0.02 -7.11
C ASP A 265 26.60 -0.85 -6.42
N GLY A 266 25.33 -0.52 -6.65
CA GLY A 266 24.19 -1.19 -6.02
C GLY A 266 23.85 -0.70 -4.61
N SER A 267 24.47 0.40 -4.17
CA SER A 267 24.23 1.04 -2.88
C SER A 267 23.68 2.46 -3.05
N ALA A 268 23.51 3.18 -1.95
CA ALA A 268 23.13 4.60 -1.96
C ALA A 268 24.31 5.54 -1.64
N GLU A 269 25.53 5.04 -1.61
CA GLU A 269 26.71 5.79 -1.12
C GLU A 269 27.02 7.00 -1.99
N ASP A 270 26.99 6.85 -3.31
CA ASP A 270 27.27 7.94 -4.25
C ASP A 270 26.22 9.04 -4.22
N PHE A 271 24.95 8.69 -4.06
CA PHE A 271 23.88 9.70 -3.87
C PHE A 271 24.13 10.51 -2.60
N CYS A 272 24.53 9.86 -1.50
CA CYS A 272 24.87 10.53 -0.26
C CYS A 272 26.05 11.47 -0.42
N ARG A 273 27.12 11.01 -1.08
CA ARG A 273 28.33 11.81 -1.35
C ARG A 273 28.00 13.07 -2.14
N LEU A 274 27.30 12.94 -3.26
CA LEU A 274 26.96 14.05 -4.15
C LEU A 274 26.02 15.06 -3.47
N ILE A 275 25.03 14.61 -2.70
CA ILE A 275 24.14 15.49 -1.94
C ILE A 275 24.91 16.24 -0.85
N LYS A 276 25.86 15.57 -0.17
CA LYS A 276 26.71 16.22 0.84
C LYS A 276 27.62 17.29 0.23
N GLU A 277 28.21 17.03 -0.93
CA GLU A 277 29.07 17.96 -1.67
C GLU A 277 28.29 19.17 -2.17
N THR A 278 27.10 18.95 -2.74
CA THR A 278 26.23 20.02 -3.25
C THR A 278 25.60 20.86 -2.14
N GLY A 279 25.21 20.21 -1.04
CA GLY A 279 24.53 20.84 0.07
C GLY A 279 23.01 20.89 -0.09
N ILE A 280 22.33 21.22 1.02
CA ILE A 280 20.87 21.24 1.17
C ILE A 280 20.43 22.60 1.68
N VAL A 281 19.28 23.08 1.19
CA VAL A 281 18.64 24.32 1.62
C VAL A 281 17.36 24.01 2.36
N LYS A 282 17.17 24.63 3.53
CA LYS A 282 15.89 24.63 4.26
C LYS A 282 14.95 25.64 3.61
N GLN A 283 13.71 25.25 3.40
CA GLN A 283 12.64 26.08 2.86
C GLN A 283 11.74 26.60 3.98
N LYS A 284 10.84 27.53 3.70
CA LYS A 284 9.99 28.16 4.74
C LYS A 284 8.81 27.28 5.13
N ALA A 285 8.23 26.56 4.16
CA ALA A 285 7.07 25.70 4.44
C ALA A 285 7.45 24.52 5.35
N PRO A 286 6.60 24.14 6.33
CA PRO A 286 6.77 22.94 7.13
C PRO A 286 6.47 21.70 6.28
N ILE A 287 7.05 20.57 6.66
CA ILE A 287 6.65 19.27 6.11
C ILE A 287 5.67 18.59 7.07
N LYS A 288 4.63 17.94 6.53
CA LYS A 288 3.78 17.06 7.33
C LYS A 288 4.53 15.78 7.69
N LYS A 289 4.05 15.08 8.72
CA LYS A 289 4.55 13.76 9.09
C LYS A 289 3.41 12.77 9.32
N ILE A 290 3.67 11.51 9.00
CA ILE A 290 2.80 10.38 9.29
C ILE A 290 3.08 9.91 10.73
N VAL A 291 2.05 9.85 11.57
CA VAL A 291 2.16 9.33 12.94
C VAL A 291 1.39 8.03 13.04
N VAL A 292 2.07 6.97 13.44
CA VAL A 292 1.46 5.67 13.73
C VAL A 292 0.93 5.69 15.16
N ASN A 293 -0.38 5.63 15.33
CA ASN A 293 -1.06 5.68 16.62
C ASN A 293 -1.48 4.31 17.14
N GLU A 294 -1.73 3.37 16.22
CA GLU A 294 -2.04 1.97 16.51
C GLU A 294 -1.23 1.04 15.61
N LYS A 295 -1.10 -0.22 16.00
CA LYS A 295 -0.37 -1.21 15.20
C LYS A 295 -1.05 -1.44 13.85
N ILE A 296 -0.26 -1.41 12.80
CA ILE A 296 -0.66 -1.76 11.44
C ILE A 296 0.28 -2.84 10.88
N LEU A 297 -0.26 -3.87 10.23
CA LEU A 297 0.47 -5.06 9.81
C LEU A 297 0.08 -5.47 8.39
N VAL A 298 1.05 -5.92 7.61
CA VAL A 298 0.88 -6.65 6.34
C VAL A 298 1.64 -7.98 6.45
N GLY A 299 1.01 -9.07 6.09
CA GLY A 299 1.52 -10.43 6.29
C GLY A 299 1.14 -11.01 7.65
N THR A 300 1.77 -12.10 8.03
CA THR A 300 1.57 -12.78 9.33
C THR A 300 2.79 -12.58 10.20
N GLU A 301 2.61 -12.06 11.40
CA GLU A 301 3.70 -11.80 12.35
C GLU A 301 4.16 -13.12 13.01
N ASP A 302 4.92 -13.87 12.24
CA ASP A 302 5.58 -15.10 12.65
C ASP A 302 7.01 -15.08 12.08
N ASP A 303 7.97 -15.66 12.80
CA ASP A 303 9.39 -15.67 12.40
C ASP A 303 9.67 -16.47 11.13
N ASN A 304 8.78 -17.37 10.74
CA ASN A 304 8.87 -18.16 9.52
C ASN A 304 8.11 -17.52 8.34
N GLU A 305 7.34 -16.46 8.60
CA GLU A 305 6.49 -15.82 7.62
C GLU A 305 6.99 -14.41 7.24
N LYS A 306 6.62 -13.95 6.06
CA LYS A 306 6.93 -12.59 5.62
C LYS A 306 5.94 -11.61 6.23
N TYR A 307 6.46 -10.58 6.88
CA TYR A 307 5.62 -9.49 7.36
C TYR A 307 6.35 -8.15 7.42
N ILE A 308 5.58 -7.08 7.47
CA ILE A 308 6.00 -5.75 7.85
C ILE A 308 4.90 -5.09 8.67
N CYS A 309 5.25 -4.51 9.80
CA CYS A 309 4.32 -3.79 10.66
C CYS A 309 4.92 -2.48 11.15
N ALA A 310 4.04 -1.54 11.55
CA ALA A 310 4.42 -0.37 12.31
C ALA A 310 3.64 -0.32 13.62
N GLU A 311 4.28 0.22 14.65
CA GLU A 311 3.75 0.38 16.00
C GLU A 311 3.99 1.83 16.47
N PRO A 312 3.18 2.33 17.43
CA PRO A 312 3.39 3.65 18.03
C PRO A 312 4.80 3.78 18.64
N TYR A 313 5.51 4.86 18.26
CA TYR A 313 6.84 5.16 18.79
C TYR A 313 7.13 6.65 18.72
N LYS A 314 7.80 7.21 19.76
CA LYS A 314 8.21 8.63 19.81
C LYS A 314 9.49 8.88 19.01
N GLY A 315 9.48 8.58 17.73
CA GLY A 315 10.62 8.73 16.83
C GLY A 315 10.44 7.87 15.58
N PHE A 316 11.56 7.49 14.99
CA PHE A 316 11.61 6.58 13.86
C PHE A 316 12.62 5.48 14.10
N GLU A 317 12.23 4.24 13.90
CA GLU A 317 13.10 3.06 14.05
C GLU A 317 12.64 1.97 13.08
N ILE A 318 13.58 1.28 12.45
CA ILE A 318 13.32 0.09 11.63
C ILE A 318 14.14 -1.07 12.18
N SER A 319 13.47 -2.19 12.49
CA SER A 319 14.10 -3.47 12.80
C SER A 319 13.79 -4.46 11.67
N MET A 320 14.81 -5.01 11.06
CA MET A 320 14.70 -5.97 9.96
C MET A 320 15.39 -7.29 10.33
N ARG A 321 14.74 -8.40 10.02
CA ARG A 321 15.29 -9.75 10.09
C ARG A 321 15.19 -10.41 8.72
N ILE A 322 16.22 -11.13 8.35
CA ILE A 322 16.25 -12.00 7.17
C ILE A 322 16.79 -13.36 7.57
N ASN A 323 16.37 -14.39 6.85
CA ASN A 323 16.91 -15.75 6.99
C ASN A 323 16.92 -16.39 5.60
N TYR A 324 18.09 -16.44 4.97
CA TYR A 324 18.30 -17.01 3.65
C TYR A 324 19.33 -18.16 3.75
N PRO A 325 19.43 -19.03 2.74
CA PRO A 325 20.51 -20.02 2.67
C PRO A 325 21.91 -19.39 2.74
N ALA A 326 22.92 -20.23 2.90
CA ALA A 326 24.32 -19.78 2.81
C ALA A 326 24.57 -18.91 1.57
N PRO A 327 25.46 -17.92 1.66
CA PRO A 327 26.27 -17.50 2.80
C PRO A 327 25.60 -16.43 3.68
N ILE A 328 24.29 -16.14 3.46
CA ILE A 328 23.58 -15.05 4.13
C ILE A 328 23.23 -15.44 5.56
N PHE A 329 22.60 -16.62 5.74
CA PHE A 329 22.07 -17.11 7.00
C PHE A 329 21.08 -16.14 7.66
N GLU A 330 20.84 -16.29 8.95
CA GLU A 330 20.04 -15.37 9.72
C GLU A 330 20.82 -14.10 10.04
N GLN A 331 20.24 -12.95 9.70
CA GLN A 331 20.77 -11.63 10.04
C GLN A 331 19.66 -10.75 10.56
N SER A 332 19.98 -9.88 11.51
CA SER A 332 19.08 -8.86 12.00
C SER A 332 19.83 -7.55 12.22
N PHE A 333 19.13 -6.43 11.92
CA PHE A 333 19.66 -5.10 12.21
C PHE A 333 18.55 -4.16 12.59
N THR A 334 18.83 -3.28 13.58
CA THR A 334 17.91 -2.19 13.97
C THR A 334 18.56 -0.86 13.65
N PHE A 335 17.92 -0.11 12.76
CA PHE A 335 18.32 1.24 12.38
C PHE A 335 17.46 2.28 13.09
N ASN A 336 18.12 3.18 13.81
CA ASN A 336 17.48 4.36 14.42
C ASN A 336 18.36 5.58 14.10
N PRO A 337 17.86 6.59 13.33
CA PRO A 337 18.69 7.70 12.85
C PRO A 337 19.25 8.61 13.97
N LYS A 338 18.76 8.48 15.21
CA LYS A 338 19.36 9.14 16.37
C LYS A 338 20.57 8.43 16.93
N ARG A 339 20.76 7.14 16.63
CA ARG A 339 21.82 6.28 17.14
C ARG A 339 22.77 5.81 16.05
N ASN A 340 22.26 5.67 14.84
CA ASN A 340 22.95 5.09 13.70
C ASN A 340 23.08 6.14 12.58
N SER A 341 24.24 6.21 11.97
CA SER A 341 24.47 7.06 10.79
C SER A 341 23.95 6.33 9.53
N PHE A 342 23.01 6.93 8.82
CA PHE A 342 22.56 6.40 7.55
C PHE A 342 23.71 6.29 6.54
N THR A 343 24.52 7.34 6.42
CA THR A 343 25.61 7.44 5.43
C THR A 343 26.72 6.43 5.61
N THR A 344 26.94 5.95 6.85
CA THR A 344 28.03 5.02 7.14
C THR A 344 27.57 3.60 7.46
N GLN A 345 26.29 3.39 7.78
CA GLN A 345 25.80 2.08 8.23
C GLN A 345 24.72 1.47 7.34
N ILE A 346 24.01 2.26 6.55
CA ILE A 346 22.93 1.79 5.67
C ILE A 346 23.23 2.08 4.20
N ALA A 347 23.55 3.33 3.88
CA ALA A 347 23.77 3.77 2.49
C ALA A 347 24.84 2.96 1.74
N PRO A 348 25.95 2.50 2.36
CA PRO A 348 26.95 1.71 1.67
C PRO A 348 26.55 0.24 1.40
N ALA A 349 25.47 -0.25 1.99
CA ALA A 349 25.04 -1.63 1.82
C ALA A 349 24.51 -1.87 0.39
N ARG A 350 25.14 -2.83 -0.29
CA ARG A 350 24.86 -3.13 -1.70
C ARG A 350 23.76 -4.17 -1.86
N THR A 351 23.06 -4.08 -2.98
CA THR A 351 22.10 -5.09 -3.40
C THR A 351 22.77 -6.42 -3.70
N PHE A 352 22.03 -7.50 -3.61
CA PHE A 352 22.55 -8.86 -3.76
C PHE A 352 21.57 -9.76 -4.51
N ASN A 353 22.12 -10.76 -5.19
CA ASN A 353 21.31 -11.81 -5.84
C ASN A 353 22.14 -13.07 -6.05
N THR A 354 21.49 -14.21 -6.31
CA THR A 354 22.18 -15.42 -6.72
C THR A 354 22.46 -15.40 -8.22
N PHE A 355 23.56 -16.01 -8.63
CA PHE A 355 23.95 -16.14 -10.04
C PHE A 355 22.85 -16.83 -10.85
N GLU A 356 22.21 -17.83 -10.28
CA GLU A 356 21.15 -18.62 -10.89
C GLU A 356 19.92 -17.75 -11.18
N ASN A 357 19.51 -16.91 -10.20
CA ASN A 357 18.38 -15.99 -10.37
C ASN A 357 18.67 -14.93 -11.44
N ILE A 358 19.89 -14.38 -11.46
CA ILE A 358 20.32 -13.45 -12.48
C ILE A 358 20.26 -14.10 -13.86
N GLY A 359 20.84 -15.30 -14.02
CA GLY A 359 20.82 -16.04 -15.28
C GLY A 359 19.41 -16.37 -15.77
N MET A 360 18.51 -16.72 -14.86
CA MET A 360 17.10 -16.96 -15.19
C MET A 360 16.41 -15.65 -15.64
N ALA A 361 16.62 -14.54 -14.93
CA ALA A 361 16.04 -13.26 -15.26
C ALA A 361 16.55 -12.72 -16.61
N GLN A 362 17.83 -12.95 -16.94
CA GLN A 362 18.42 -12.61 -18.24
C GLN A 362 17.78 -13.43 -19.39
N LYS A 363 17.64 -14.75 -19.20
CA LYS A 363 16.97 -15.62 -20.19
C LYS A 363 15.53 -15.21 -20.47
N LEU A 364 14.85 -14.64 -19.47
CA LEU A 364 13.49 -14.12 -19.59
C LEU A 364 13.44 -12.69 -20.14
N GLY A 365 14.58 -12.07 -20.50
CA GLY A 365 14.66 -10.70 -20.98
C GLY A 365 14.24 -9.65 -19.93
N LYS A 366 14.24 -10.01 -18.65
CA LYS A 366 13.79 -9.14 -17.56
C LYS A 366 14.89 -8.24 -17.02
N VAL A 367 16.16 -8.54 -17.29
CA VAL A 367 17.33 -7.80 -16.80
C VAL A 367 18.42 -7.76 -17.85
N GLY A 368 19.16 -6.65 -17.88
CA GLY A 368 20.32 -6.44 -18.73
C GLY A 368 21.64 -6.93 -18.09
N GLY A 369 22.78 -6.46 -18.61
CA GLY A 369 24.12 -6.91 -18.19
C GLY A 369 24.71 -6.21 -16.96
N GLY A 370 24.00 -5.24 -16.35
CA GLY A 370 24.57 -4.40 -15.27
C GLY A 370 24.73 -5.04 -13.89
N TYR A 371 24.44 -6.33 -13.74
CA TYR A 371 24.46 -7.01 -12.44
C TYR A 371 25.85 -7.29 -11.88
N LEU A 372 26.81 -7.63 -12.73
CA LEU A 372 28.13 -8.09 -12.27
C LEU A 372 28.92 -6.98 -11.55
N ASP A 373 28.69 -5.74 -11.93
CA ASP A 373 29.42 -4.58 -11.39
C ASP A 373 28.69 -3.90 -10.21
N SER A 374 27.40 -4.24 -10.01
CA SER A 374 26.53 -3.52 -9.08
C SER A 374 25.87 -4.38 -7.99
N HIS A 375 26.12 -5.70 -7.98
CA HIS A 375 25.54 -6.64 -7.00
C HIS A 375 26.61 -7.42 -6.26
N ILE A 376 26.27 -7.82 -5.04
CA ILE A 376 26.91 -8.94 -4.39
C ILE A 376 26.33 -10.20 -5.02
N ILE A 377 27.17 -10.95 -5.75
CA ILE A 377 26.75 -12.16 -6.46
C ILE A 377 27.09 -13.38 -5.61
N ILE A 378 26.07 -14.19 -5.37
CA ILE A 378 26.18 -15.44 -4.61
C ILE A 378 26.05 -16.61 -5.58
N HIS A 379 26.97 -17.58 -5.48
CA HIS A 379 26.95 -18.82 -6.23
C HIS A 379 27.52 -19.95 -5.37
N ASP A 380 26.85 -21.10 -5.38
CA ASP A 380 27.24 -22.29 -4.58
C ASP A 380 27.48 -21.97 -3.08
N GLY A 381 26.73 -21.07 -2.52
CA GLY A 381 26.83 -20.70 -1.10
C GLY A 381 27.98 -19.77 -0.76
N GLU A 382 28.62 -19.16 -1.74
CA GLU A 382 29.74 -18.22 -1.57
C GLU A 382 29.51 -16.89 -2.32
N VAL A 383 30.14 -15.83 -1.84
CA VAL A 383 30.20 -14.55 -2.58
C VAL A 383 31.36 -14.61 -3.57
N ILE A 384 31.09 -14.49 -4.87
CA ILE A 384 32.05 -14.77 -5.93
C ILE A 384 32.74 -13.53 -6.54
N ASN A 385 32.18 -12.33 -6.41
CA ASN A 385 32.67 -11.15 -7.16
C ASN A 385 33.22 -10.02 -6.29
N THR A 386 33.01 -10.01 -4.99
CA THR A 386 33.41 -8.89 -4.14
C THR A 386 33.61 -9.33 -2.67
N LYS A 387 34.17 -8.44 -1.85
CA LYS A 387 34.16 -8.59 -0.39
C LYS A 387 33.01 -7.80 0.21
N LEU A 388 32.35 -8.32 1.24
CA LEU A 388 31.33 -7.63 1.97
C LEU A 388 31.89 -6.37 2.66
N LYS A 389 31.15 -5.25 2.60
CA LYS A 389 31.45 -4.02 3.35
C LYS A 389 31.12 -4.19 4.85
N PHE A 390 30.13 -5.02 5.17
CA PHE A 390 29.69 -5.36 6.53
C PHE A 390 29.41 -6.87 6.65
N PRO A 391 29.61 -7.50 7.79
CA PRO A 391 29.22 -8.90 7.99
C PRO A 391 27.72 -9.14 7.78
N ASP A 392 26.91 -8.13 8.05
CA ASP A 392 25.46 -8.08 7.97
C ASP A 392 24.96 -7.15 6.85
N GLU A 393 25.71 -7.05 5.73
CA GLU A 393 25.44 -6.15 4.62
C GLU A 393 24.06 -6.39 4.00
N TYR A 394 23.63 -7.64 3.91
CA TYR A 394 22.37 -8.03 3.29
C TYR A 394 21.14 -7.48 4.02
N VAL A 395 21.08 -7.58 5.34
CA VAL A 395 19.97 -7.05 6.12
C VAL A 395 19.97 -5.52 6.15
N ARG A 396 21.15 -4.88 6.09
CA ARG A 396 21.25 -3.41 5.98
C ARG A 396 20.72 -2.91 4.65
N HIS A 397 21.00 -3.63 3.57
CA HIS A 397 20.43 -3.32 2.26
C HIS A 397 18.89 -3.43 2.26
N LYS A 398 18.34 -4.45 2.93
CA LYS A 398 16.86 -4.55 3.08
C LYS A 398 16.25 -3.37 3.84
N ILE A 399 16.97 -2.77 4.78
CA ILE A 399 16.53 -1.52 5.44
C ILE A 399 16.60 -0.34 4.46
N LEU A 400 17.62 -0.27 3.61
CA LEU A 400 17.72 0.75 2.55
C LEU A 400 16.50 0.69 1.64
N ASP A 401 16.10 -0.52 1.18
CA ASP A 401 14.91 -0.75 0.36
C ASP A 401 13.64 -0.23 1.05
N ILE A 402 13.42 -0.61 2.32
CA ILE A 402 12.24 -0.16 3.09
C ILE A 402 12.18 1.37 3.18
N LEU A 403 13.32 2.03 3.45
CA LEU A 403 13.38 3.49 3.55
C LEU A 403 12.92 4.16 2.26
N GLY A 404 13.39 3.68 1.12
CA GLY A 404 13.04 4.24 -0.20
C GLY A 404 11.60 3.99 -0.57
N ASP A 405 11.12 2.75 -0.40
CA ASP A 405 9.75 2.36 -0.71
C ASP A 405 8.73 3.15 0.11
N LEU A 406 9.00 3.34 1.40
CA LEU A 406 8.12 4.09 2.30
C LEU A 406 8.15 5.60 2.04
N TYR A 407 9.25 6.15 1.49
CA TYR A 407 9.29 7.58 1.19
C TYR A 407 8.42 7.98 -0.01
N LEU A 408 7.88 7.02 -0.75
CA LEU A 408 6.80 7.26 -1.74
C LEU A 408 5.49 7.75 -1.11
N LEU A 409 5.36 7.72 0.21
CA LEU A 409 4.29 8.40 0.94
C LEU A 409 4.45 9.94 0.97
N GLY A 410 5.64 10.45 0.60
CA GLY A 410 5.96 11.88 0.53
C GLY A 410 6.23 12.54 1.90
N TYR A 411 6.11 11.80 2.99
CA TYR A 411 6.22 12.33 4.35
C TYR A 411 7.07 11.44 5.26
N PRO A 412 7.83 12.02 6.20
CA PRO A 412 8.52 11.24 7.22
C PRO A 412 7.52 10.54 8.16
N ILE A 413 7.91 9.35 8.61
CA ILE A 413 7.11 8.52 9.50
C ILE A 413 7.60 8.66 10.94
N GLN A 414 6.67 8.82 11.86
CA GLN A 414 6.87 8.66 13.30
C GLN A 414 6.24 7.34 13.73
N GLY A 415 7.08 6.35 14.02
CA GLY A 415 6.66 4.99 14.36
C GLY A 415 7.86 4.05 14.42
N LYS A 416 7.66 2.86 14.97
CA LYS A 416 8.62 1.76 14.94
C LYS A 416 8.17 0.73 13.93
N ILE A 417 9.00 0.47 12.94
CA ILE A 417 8.76 -0.52 11.88
C ILE A 417 9.50 -1.81 12.23
N ARG A 418 8.80 -2.94 12.15
CA ARG A 418 9.41 -4.28 12.22
C ARG A 418 9.10 -5.03 10.95
N ALA A 419 10.11 -5.67 10.39
CA ALA A 419 10.00 -6.39 9.13
C ALA A 419 10.75 -7.72 9.18
N ASN A 420 10.17 -8.74 8.60
CA ASN A 420 10.77 -10.07 8.45
C ASN A 420 10.68 -10.53 7.01
N MET A 421 11.82 -10.84 6.38
CA MET A 421 11.91 -11.41 5.02
C MET A 421 11.14 -10.62 3.95
N THR A 422 11.01 -9.30 4.09
CA THR A 422 10.23 -8.47 3.17
C THR A 422 10.87 -8.32 1.80
N SER A 423 10.06 -7.88 0.84
CA SER A 423 10.45 -7.51 -0.53
C SER A 423 9.78 -6.18 -0.89
N HIS A 424 10.16 -5.57 -2.03
CA HIS A 424 9.50 -4.35 -2.51
C HIS A 424 7.98 -4.51 -2.58
N GLY A 425 7.46 -5.66 -3.03
CA GLY A 425 6.01 -5.89 -3.05
C GLY A 425 5.35 -5.80 -1.68
N PHE A 426 5.98 -6.36 -0.63
CA PHE A 426 5.50 -6.22 0.76
C PHE A 426 5.61 -4.79 1.27
N ASN A 427 6.72 -4.11 0.99
CA ASN A 427 6.94 -2.72 1.39
C ASN A 427 5.90 -1.80 0.71
N HIS A 428 5.63 -2.00 -0.59
CA HIS A 428 4.61 -1.27 -1.34
C HIS A 428 3.21 -1.50 -0.78
N ALA A 429 2.84 -2.75 -0.52
CA ALA A 429 1.54 -3.07 0.08
C ALA A 429 1.37 -2.41 1.46
N PHE A 430 2.43 -2.38 2.26
CA PHE A 430 2.44 -1.72 3.54
C PHE A 430 2.32 -0.18 3.41
N ALA A 431 3.08 0.43 2.50
CA ALA A 431 2.97 1.85 2.20
C ALA A 431 1.56 2.22 1.70
N GLN A 432 0.96 1.42 0.82
CA GLN A 432 -0.43 1.62 0.37
C GLN A 432 -1.44 1.51 1.53
N LYS A 433 -1.23 0.56 2.45
CA LYS A 433 -2.08 0.42 3.64
C LYS A 433 -1.98 1.64 4.55
N LEU A 434 -0.77 2.15 4.80
CA LEU A 434 -0.55 3.41 5.53
C LEU A 434 -1.24 4.59 4.84
N TYR A 435 -1.05 4.73 3.52
CA TYR A 435 -1.68 5.76 2.70
C TYR A 435 -3.20 5.75 2.83
N ASN A 436 -3.81 4.57 2.68
CA ASN A 436 -5.26 4.41 2.80
C ASN A 436 -5.81 4.75 4.19
N CYS A 437 -5.01 4.59 5.25
CA CYS A 437 -5.41 4.96 6.60
C CYS A 437 -5.56 6.47 6.77
N TYR A 438 -4.57 7.27 6.35
CA TYR A 438 -4.62 8.72 6.56
C TYR A 438 -5.38 9.50 5.47
N GLN A 439 -5.69 8.88 4.32
CA GLN A 439 -6.58 9.49 3.32
C GLN A 439 -8.07 9.42 3.72
N LYS A 440 -8.41 8.52 4.65
CA LYS A 440 -9.78 8.37 5.19
C LYS A 440 -10.03 9.23 6.43
N SER A 441 -9.00 9.91 6.90
CA SER A 441 -9.04 10.87 8.01
C SER A 441 -9.29 12.28 7.49
#